data_5e028ef629d454184fd16ae38cb2d022
#
_entry.id   5e028ef629d454184fd16ae38cb2d022
#
_cell.length_a   1.000
_cell.length_b   1.000
_cell.length_c   1.000
_cell.angle_alpha   90.00
_cell.angle_beta   90.00
_cell.angle_gamma   90.00
#
_symmetry.space_group_name_H-M   'P 1'
#
loop_
_entity.id
_entity.type
_entity.pdbx_description
1 polymer ?
#
loop_
_entity_poly.entity_id
_entity_poly.type
_entity_poly.pdbx_seq_one_letter_code
_entity_poly.pdbx_strand_id
1 'polypeptide(L)'
;MELFLNGKTLGVKKNSEDPKLRSRIKWDDIAYAPGTLVAVAKKNGKVVARHQIETTGEAVALKLVPDVETWHADGKDLMHVRIYAVDKKGRRVLNMKDAKAFDKLTFTVKGDANIVAVDNGNIASDELHIGKTQLEKTIQRNLVQGSALVILRAGNKPGKIELSVAGEKMKAKKLVLNTK
;
A
#
# COMPACT_ATOMS: atom_id res chain seq x y z
N MET A 1 -14.90 11.44 -21.82
CA MET A 1 -14.68 10.33 -20.87
C MET A 1 -16.01 9.70 -20.55
N GLU A 2 -16.07 8.39 -20.47
CA GLU A 2 -17.27 7.62 -20.13
C GLU A 2 -17.03 6.86 -18.84
N LEU A 3 -17.99 6.86 -17.92
CA LEU A 3 -17.92 6.18 -16.63
C LEU A 3 -18.92 5.03 -16.61
N PHE A 4 -18.49 3.89 -16.06
CA PHE A 4 -19.32 2.69 -15.92
C PHE A 4 -19.30 2.20 -14.48
N LEU A 5 -20.47 1.82 -13.96
CA LEU A 5 -20.61 1.10 -12.70
C LEU A 5 -21.22 -0.27 -12.99
N ASN A 6 -20.49 -1.33 -12.65
CA ASN A 6 -20.88 -2.72 -12.89
C ASN A 6 -21.31 -2.99 -14.35
N GLY A 7 -20.59 -2.39 -15.30
CA GLY A 7 -20.86 -2.51 -16.74
C GLY A 7 -21.96 -1.58 -17.27
N LYS A 8 -22.74 -0.93 -16.42
CA LYS A 8 -23.76 0.03 -16.83
C LYS A 8 -23.13 1.42 -16.97
N THR A 9 -23.36 2.11 -18.10
CA THR A 9 -22.87 3.46 -18.30
C THR A 9 -23.57 4.46 -17.36
N LEU A 10 -22.77 5.36 -16.80
CA LEU A 10 -23.22 6.53 -16.03
C LEU A 10 -23.16 7.81 -16.86
N GLY A 11 -22.96 7.64 -18.18
CA GLY A 11 -22.94 8.72 -19.14
C GLY A 11 -21.53 9.13 -19.58
N VAL A 12 -21.52 9.95 -20.61
CA VAL A 12 -20.33 10.52 -21.23
C VAL A 12 -20.24 12.00 -20.89
N LYS A 13 -19.08 12.42 -20.41
CA LYS A 13 -18.77 13.84 -20.21
C LYS A 13 -17.52 14.23 -21.01
N LYS A 14 -17.57 15.42 -21.61
CA LYS A 14 -16.41 16.03 -22.29
C LYS A 14 -15.55 16.76 -21.26
N ASN A 15 -14.27 16.85 -21.55
CA ASN A 15 -13.37 17.71 -20.80
C ASN A 15 -13.76 19.17 -20.99
N SER A 16 -13.57 19.99 -19.97
CA SER A 16 -13.80 21.43 -20.05
C SER A 16 -12.75 22.10 -20.90
N GLU A 17 -13.14 23.14 -21.67
CA GLU A 17 -12.23 24.02 -22.37
C GLU A 17 -11.59 25.04 -21.42
N ASP A 18 -12.24 25.32 -20.27
CA ASP A 18 -11.69 26.17 -19.22
C ASP A 18 -10.41 25.55 -18.64
N PRO A 19 -9.25 26.25 -18.72
CA PRO A 19 -7.97 25.78 -18.19
C PRO A 19 -8.02 25.41 -16.70
N LYS A 20 -8.89 26.03 -15.90
CA LYS A 20 -9.05 25.75 -14.47
C LYS A 20 -9.80 24.45 -14.19
N LEU A 21 -10.62 23.98 -15.13
CA LEU A 21 -11.50 22.83 -14.97
C LEU A 21 -11.09 21.63 -15.83
N ARG A 22 -10.27 21.81 -16.86
CA ARG A 22 -9.89 20.77 -17.84
C ARG A 22 -9.13 19.59 -17.26
N SER A 23 -8.59 19.73 -16.05
CA SER A 23 -7.86 18.64 -15.37
C SER A 23 -8.75 17.63 -14.67
N ARG A 24 -10.07 17.88 -14.61
CA ARG A 24 -11.00 17.03 -13.87
C ARG A 24 -12.36 16.96 -14.55
N ILE A 25 -12.98 15.80 -14.49
CA ILE A 25 -14.34 15.54 -14.91
C ILE A 25 -15.07 14.93 -13.71
N LYS A 26 -16.25 15.49 -13.36
CA LYS A 26 -17.02 15.05 -12.21
C LYS A 26 -18.32 14.40 -12.65
N TRP A 27 -18.71 13.34 -11.96
CA TRP A 27 -20.04 12.77 -11.94
C TRP A 27 -20.59 12.97 -10.54
N ASP A 28 -21.61 13.78 -10.42
CA ASP A 28 -22.30 14.08 -9.18
C ASP A 28 -23.47 13.09 -9.00
N ASP A 29 -23.97 12.96 -7.77
CA ASP A 29 -25.16 12.17 -7.42
C ASP A 29 -25.11 10.68 -7.78
N ILE A 30 -23.90 10.09 -7.78
CA ILE A 30 -23.75 8.65 -7.98
C ILE A 30 -23.79 7.94 -6.64
N ALA A 31 -24.87 7.18 -6.40
CA ALA A 31 -24.99 6.34 -5.23
C ALA A 31 -23.90 5.23 -5.26
N TYR A 32 -23.30 5.00 -4.12
CA TYR A 32 -22.35 3.89 -3.97
C TYR A 32 -23.06 2.55 -4.18
N ALA A 33 -22.48 1.72 -5.02
CA ALA A 33 -22.83 0.31 -5.14
C ALA A 33 -21.55 -0.54 -5.17
N PRO A 34 -21.50 -1.68 -4.47
CA PRO A 34 -20.35 -2.56 -4.53
C PRO A 34 -20.17 -3.12 -5.94
N GLY A 35 -18.90 -3.30 -6.32
CA GLY A 35 -18.56 -3.83 -7.64
C GLY A 35 -17.41 -3.10 -8.30
N THR A 36 -17.54 -2.85 -9.60
CA THR A 36 -16.48 -2.30 -10.44
C THR A 36 -16.87 -0.95 -11.02
N LEU A 37 -16.06 0.07 -10.77
CA LEU A 37 -16.17 1.39 -11.41
C LEU A 37 -15.06 1.53 -12.46
N VAL A 38 -15.43 1.83 -13.70
CA VAL A 38 -14.49 1.93 -14.84
C VAL A 38 -14.64 3.28 -15.51
N ALA A 39 -13.54 4.01 -15.65
CA ALA A 39 -13.46 5.23 -16.47
C ALA A 39 -12.72 4.93 -17.76
N VAL A 40 -13.32 5.32 -18.90
CA VAL A 40 -12.75 5.14 -20.24
C VAL A 40 -12.60 6.51 -20.91
N ALA A 41 -11.37 6.88 -21.22
CA ALA A 41 -11.08 8.08 -22.01
C ALA A 41 -11.00 7.75 -23.49
N LYS A 42 -11.70 8.56 -24.31
CA LYS A 42 -11.66 8.45 -25.78
C LYS A 42 -11.19 9.78 -26.39
N LYS A 43 -10.38 9.70 -27.43
CA LYS A 43 -9.98 10.82 -28.30
C LYS A 43 -10.27 10.41 -29.75
N ASN A 44 -11.07 11.23 -30.46
CA ASN A 44 -11.50 10.96 -31.83
C ASN A 44 -12.09 9.52 -31.99
N GLY A 45 -12.97 9.12 -31.06
CA GLY A 45 -13.62 7.82 -31.04
C GLY A 45 -12.73 6.64 -30.54
N LYS A 46 -11.42 6.81 -30.46
CA LYS A 46 -10.48 5.76 -30.02
C LYS A 46 -10.26 5.81 -28.51
N VAL A 47 -10.23 4.65 -27.85
CA VAL A 47 -9.87 4.54 -26.43
C VAL A 47 -8.39 4.88 -26.27
N VAL A 48 -8.08 5.85 -25.43
CA VAL A 48 -6.71 6.30 -25.13
C VAL A 48 -6.27 6.01 -23.70
N ALA A 49 -7.21 5.82 -22.77
CA ALA A 49 -6.91 5.41 -21.41
C ALA A 49 -8.12 4.69 -20.80
N ARG A 50 -7.82 3.78 -19.86
CA ARG A 50 -8.81 3.10 -19.03
C ARG A 50 -8.28 3.00 -17.61
N HIS A 51 -9.13 3.31 -16.64
CA HIS A 51 -8.84 3.09 -15.23
C HIS A 51 -10.01 2.36 -14.56
N GLN A 52 -9.69 1.46 -13.64
CA GLN A 52 -10.68 0.63 -12.96
C GLN A 52 -10.37 0.58 -11.46
N ILE A 53 -11.41 0.74 -10.67
CA ILE A 53 -11.39 0.46 -9.23
C ILE A 53 -12.48 -0.55 -8.90
N GLU A 54 -12.24 -1.35 -7.85
CA GLU A 54 -13.17 -2.40 -7.44
C GLU A 54 -13.40 -2.33 -5.93
N THR A 55 -14.61 -2.63 -5.52
CA THR A 55 -14.90 -2.88 -4.11
C THR A 55 -14.11 -4.11 -3.65
N THR A 56 -13.36 -3.96 -2.58
CA THR A 56 -12.57 -5.05 -1.99
C THR A 56 -13.42 -5.88 -1.02
N GLY A 57 -13.01 -7.12 -0.83
CA GLY A 57 -13.49 -7.97 0.26
C GLY A 57 -12.79 -7.63 1.58
N GLU A 58 -12.98 -8.49 2.58
CA GLU A 58 -12.26 -8.41 3.86
C GLU A 58 -10.76 -8.65 3.67
N ALA A 59 -9.95 -7.99 4.50
CA ALA A 59 -8.52 -8.24 4.55
C ALA A 59 -8.24 -9.65 5.12
N VAL A 60 -7.48 -10.46 4.38
CA VAL A 60 -7.18 -11.85 4.75
C VAL A 60 -5.68 -12.15 4.76
N ALA A 61 -4.86 -11.26 4.20
CA ALA A 61 -3.42 -11.47 4.08
C ALA A 61 -2.66 -10.15 4.03
N LEU A 62 -1.34 -10.23 4.22
CA LEU A 62 -0.40 -9.13 4.03
C LEU A 62 0.33 -9.29 2.69
N LYS A 63 0.55 -8.18 2.00
CA LYS A 63 1.43 -8.08 0.83
C LYS A 63 2.58 -7.14 1.18
N LEU A 64 3.82 -7.60 1.00
CA LEU A 64 5.04 -6.87 1.23
C LEU A 64 5.63 -6.46 -0.12
N VAL A 65 5.94 -5.18 -0.29
CA VAL A 65 6.41 -4.60 -1.56
C VAL A 65 7.66 -3.77 -1.28
N PRO A 66 8.85 -4.26 -1.62
CA PRO A 66 10.07 -3.48 -1.55
C PRO A 66 10.07 -2.41 -2.65
N ASP A 67 10.76 -1.31 -2.44
CA ASP A 67 10.82 -0.17 -3.37
C ASP A 67 11.97 -0.25 -4.37
N VAL A 68 13.00 -1.03 -4.07
CA VAL A 68 14.15 -1.25 -4.95
C VAL A 68 14.48 -2.73 -5.08
N GLU A 69 15.12 -3.10 -6.19
CA GLU A 69 15.56 -4.48 -6.46
C GLU A 69 16.99 -4.74 -5.97
N THR A 70 17.82 -3.70 -5.93
CA THR A 70 19.21 -3.78 -5.50
C THR A 70 19.39 -3.08 -4.17
N TRP A 71 20.01 -3.74 -3.22
CA TRP A 71 20.29 -3.23 -1.88
C TRP A 71 21.75 -3.55 -1.51
N HIS A 72 22.53 -2.51 -1.12
CA HIS A 72 23.97 -2.64 -0.89
C HIS A 72 24.28 -2.80 0.59
N ALA A 73 25.21 -3.71 0.89
CA ALA A 73 25.71 -3.97 2.24
C ALA A 73 26.82 -2.98 2.62
N ASP A 74 26.52 -1.69 2.67
CA ASP A 74 27.47 -0.61 2.95
C ASP A 74 27.24 0.07 4.32
N GLY A 75 26.35 -0.49 5.14
CA GLY A 75 25.97 0.04 6.45
C GLY A 75 25.08 1.28 6.43
N LYS A 76 24.72 1.78 5.24
CA LYS A 76 23.98 3.03 5.04
C LYS A 76 22.74 2.86 4.18
N ASP A 77 22.81 1.98 3.16
CA ASP A 77 21.74 1.84 2.17
C ASP A 77 20.42 1.39 2.81
N LEU A 78 19.34 1.98 2.36
CA LEU A 78 18.00 1.81 2.93
C LEU A 78 17.08 1.06 1.98
N MET A 79 16.25 0.20 2.56
CA MET A 79 15.17 -0.51 1.88
C MET A 79 13.84 -0.10 2.51
N HIS A 80 12.94 0.47 1.71
CA HIS A 80 11.58 0.75 2.12
C HIS A 80 10.68 -0.40 1.68
N VAL A 81 10.04 -1.03 2.64
CA VAL A 81 9.06 -2.08 2.34
C VAL A 81 7.68 -1.60 2.74
N ARG A 82 6.79 -1.47 1.73
CA ARG A 82 5.38 -1.15 1.97
C ARG A 82 4.62 -2.41 2.29
N ILE A 83 3.81 -2.35 3.32
CA ILE A 83 2.93 -3.42 3.76
C ILE A 83 1.50 -3.03 3.43
N TYR A 84 0.75 -3.93 2.79
CA TYR A 84 -0.65 -3.75 2.49
C TYR A 84 -1.46 -4.91 3.01
N ALA A 85 -2.58 -4.61 3.69
CA ALA A 85 -3.63 -5.58 3.90
C ALA A 85 -4.35 -5.82 2.58
N VAL A 86 -4.52 -7.08 2.20
CA VAL A 86 -5.13 -7.46 0.92
C VAL A 86 -6.25 -8.47 1.12
N ASP A 87 -7.25 -8.41 0.25
CA ASP A 87 -8.33 -9.39 0.18
C ASP A 87 -7.90 -10.69 -0.52
N LYS A 88 -8.84 -11.64 -0.64
CA LYS A 88 -8.60 -12.94 -1.30
C LYS A 88 -8.13 -12.82 -2.75
N LYS A 89 -8.41 -11.68 -3.42
CA LYS A 89 -7.97 -11.39 -4.79
C LYS A 89 -6.64 -10.61 -4.83
N GLY A 90 -6.00 -10.34 -3.68
CA GLY A 90 -4.77 -9.58 -3.58
C GLY A 90 -4.95 -8.07 -3.74
N ARG A 91 -6.17 -7.55 -3.68
CA ARG A 91 -6.48 -6.11 -3.78
C ARG A 91 -6.31 -5.45 -2.42
N ARG A 92 -5.71 -4.27 -2.39
CA ARG A 92 -5.51 -3.50 -1.16
C ARG A 92 -6.85 -3.11 -0.55
N VAL A 93 -7.03 -3.44 0.72
CA VAL A 93 -8.23 -3.07 1.51
C VAL A 93 -7.96 -1.77 2.23
N LEU A 94 -8.69 -0.70 1.86
CA LEU A 94 -8.53 0.62 2.46
C LEU A 94 -9.42 0.81 3.70
N ASN A 95 -10.66 0.30 3.65
CA ASN A 95 -11.62 0.39 4.76
C ASN A 95 -11.62 -0.92 5.53
N MET A 96 -11.00 -0.94 6.66
CA MET A 96 -11.16 -2.02 7.63
C MET A 96 -12.37 -1.66 8.49
N LYS A 97 -13.41 -2.51 8.44
CA LYS A 97 -14.76 -2.25 8.99
C LYS A 97 -14.82 -1.93 10.49
N ASP A 98 -13.78 -2.25 11.23
CA ASP A 98 -13.67 -1.91 12.63
C ASP A 98 -12.45 -1.01 12.84
N ALA A 99 -12.68 0.24 13.24
CA ALA A 99 -11.61 1.11 13.74
C ALA A 99 -10.87 0.51 14.96
N LYS A 100 -11.45 -0.51 15.61
CA LYS A 100 -10.82 -1.35 16.64
C LYS A 100 -9.99 -2.49 16.05
N ALA A 101 -10.03 -2.72 14.74
CA ALA A 101 -9.28 -3.75 14.04
C ALA A 101 -8.04 -3.19 13.35
N PHE A 102 -7.41 -2.19 13.94
CA PHE A 102 -6.01 -1.91 13.64
C PHE A 102 -5.21 -3.12 14.10
N ASP A 103 -4.91 -3.99 13.13
CA ASP A 103 -4.07 -5.14 13.43
C ASP A 103 -2.68 -4.59 13.78
N LYS A 104 -2.25 -4.83 15.01
CA LYS A 104 -0.90 -4.47 15.45
C LYS A 104 0.08 -5.40 14.80
N LEU A 105 0.85 -4.86 13.88
CA LEU A 105 1.87 -5.62 13.17
C LEU A 105 3.16 -5.68 13.98
N THR A 106 3.76 -6.86 14.04
CA THR A 106 5.11 -7.09 14.51
C THR A 106 6.02 -7.31 13.31
N PHE A 107 7.02 -6.46 13.16
CA PHE A 107 8.06 -6.53 12.15
C PHE A 107 9.30 -7.16 12.77
N THR A 108 9.86 -8.16 12.15
CA THR A 108 11.10 -8.82 12.59
C THR A 108 12.03 -8.99 11.42
N VAL A 109 13.26 -8.51 11.54
CA VAL A 109 14.32 -8.68 10.54
C VAL A 109 15.39 -9.65 11.04
N LYS A 110 15.82 -10.57 10.15
CA LYS A 110 16.95 -11.49 10.36
C LYS A 110 18.00 -11.25 9.29
N GLY A 111 19.26 -11.53 9.61
CA GLY A 111 20.42 -11.24 8.77
C GLY A 111 21.12 -9.94 9.18
N ASP A 112 22.03 -9.47 8.34
CA ASP A 112 22.80 -8.25 8.62
C ASP A 112 22.08 -7.00 8.14
N ALA A 113 20.95 -6.68 8.80
CA ALA A 113 20.15 -5.48 8.61
C ALA A 113 19.40 -5.13 9.90
N ASN A 114 19.00 -3.89 10.04
CA ASN A 114 18.24 -3.40 11.20
C ASN A 114 17.01 -2.62 10.76
N ILE A 115 15.98 -2.55 11.62
CA ILE A 115 14.82 -1.70 11.42
C ILE A 115 15.15 -0.31 11.93
N VAL A 116 15.12 0.67 11.04
CA VAL A 116 15.40 2.08 11.37
C VAL A 116 14.12 2.79 11.81
N ALA A 117 13.04 2.54 11.06
CA ALA A 117 11.75 3.17 11.33
C ALA A 117 10.58 2.31 10.84
N VAL A 118 9.42 2.58 11.41
CA VAL A 118 8.11 2.08 10.94
C VAL A 118 7.12 3.24 10.92
N ASP A 119 6.21 3.24 9.95
CA ASP A 119 5.17 4.24 9.85
C ASP A 119 3.88 3.63 9.27
N ASN A 120 2.76 4.33 9.44
CA ASN A 120 1.46 3.94 8.90
C ASN A 120 0.71 5.10 8.24
N GLY A 121 1.34 6.29 8.18
CA GLY A 121 0.77 7.51 7.61
C GLY A 121 -0.25 8.22 8.50
N ASN A 122 -0.45 7.79 9.74
CA ASN A 122 -1.30 8.49 10.70
C ASN A 122 -0.50 9.56 11.46
N ILE A 123 -0.61 10.81 11.03
CA ILE A 123 0.08 11.95 11.65
C ILE A 123 -0.37 12.24 13.09
N ALA A 124 -1.53 11.71 13.49
CA ALA A 124 -2.06 11.86 14.86
C ALA A 124 -1.69 10.67 15.77
N SER A 125 -0.84 9.74 15.30
CA SER A 125 -0.41 8.61 16.12
C SER A 125 0.66 9.03 17.11
N ASP A 126 0.53 8.57 18.35
CA ASP A 126 1.52 8.66 19.42
C ASP A 126 2.50 7.48 19.44
N GLU A 127 2.32 6.50 18.53
CA GLU A 127 3.23 5.37 18.42
C GLU A 127 4.62 5.82 17.93
N LEU A 128 5.67 5.25 18.51
CA LEU A 128 7.04 5.55 18.10
C LEU A 128 7.29 5.13 16.64
N HIS A 129 7.74 6.06 15.81
CA HIS A 129 8.13 5.80 14.43
C HIS A 129 9.52 5.17 14.32
N ILE A 130 10.40 5.55 15.24
CA ILE A 130 11.80 5.13 15.27
C ILE A 130 12.00 4.26 16.50
N GLY A 131 12.70 3.16 16.36
CA GLY A 131 13.11 2.34 17.48
C GLY A 131 14.08 3.07 18.40
N LYS A 132 14.24 2.57 19.62
CA LYS A 132 15.04 3.22 20.66
C LYS A 132 16.51 3.43 20.27
N THR A 133 17.07 2.51 19.49
CA THR A 133 18.49 2.50 19.12
C THR A 133 18.72 2.63 17.62
N GLN A 134 17.67 2.55 16.80
CA GLN A 134 17.75 2.39 15.33
C GLN A 134 18.53 1.12 14.88
N LEU A 135 18.71 0.19 15.79
CA LEU A 135 19.36 -1.10 15.58
C LEU A 135 18.44 -2.26 15.91
N GLU A 136 17.16 -1.98 15.97
CA GLU A 136 16.15 -2.97 16.33
C GLU A 136 16.06 -4.08 15.31
N LYS A 137 15.89 -5.28 15.81
CA LYS A 137 15.52 -6.46 15.02
C LYS A 137 14.03 -6.70 15.02
N THR A 138 13.30 -6.11 15.97
CA THR A 138 11.85 -6.26 16.10
C THR A 138 11.24 -4.95 16.57
N ILE A 139 10.14 -4.55 15.92
CA ILE A 139 9.34 -3.38 16.28
C ILE A 139 7.86 -3.65 15.99
N GLN A 140 6.99 -2.89 16.62
CA GLN A 140 5.54 -3.00 16.39
C GLN A 140 4.97 -1.68 15.90
N ARG A 141 3.95 -1.76 15.03
CA ARG A 141 3.18 -0.62 14.54
C ARG A 141 1.77 -1.05 14.15
N ASN A 142 0.77 -0.23 14.43
CA ASN A 142 -0.57 -0.47 13.96
C ASN A 142 -0.68 -0.26 12.44
N LEU A 143 -1.46 -1.12 11.80
CA LEU A 143 -1.85 -0.95 10.39
C LEU A 143 -2.96 0.10 10.31
N VAL A 144 -2.78 1.11 9.47
CA VAL A 144 -3.78 2.18 9.27
C VAL A 144 -4.19 2.26 7.80
N GLN A 145 -5.50 2.34 7.54
CA GLN A 145 -6.04 2.33 6.17
C GLN A 145 -5.46 1.22 5.30
N GLY A 146 -5.30 0.04 5.90
CA GLY A 146 -4.74 -1.13 5.23
C GLY A 146 -3.29 -0.99 4.80
N SER A 147 -2.49 -0.11 5.42
CA SER A 147 -1.07 0.04 5.08
C SER A 147 -0.18 0.36 6.27
N ALA A 148 1.08 -0.04 6.14
CA ALA A 148 2.19 0.37 6.95
C ALA A 148 3.47 0.42 6.09
N LEU A 149 4.53 1.01 6.62
CA LEU A 149 5.86 1.08 6.03
C LEU A 149 6.87 0.62 7.06
N VAL A 150 7.87 -0.15 6.63
CA VAL A 150 9.08 -0.40 7.40
C VAL A 150 10.29 0.04 6.59
N ILE A 151 11.23 0.69 7.25
CA ILE A 151 12.50 1.12 6.68
C ILE A 151 13.59 0.26 7.33
N LEU A 152 14.30 -0.47 6.51
CA LEU A 152 15.44 -1.29 6.90
C LEU A 152 16.73 -0.61 6.47
N ARG A 153 17.79 -0.74 7.26
CA ARG A 153 19.16 -0.34 6.89
C ARG A 153 20.00 -1.59 6.79
N ALA A 154 20.75 -1.72 5.68
CA ALA A 154 21.72 -2.78 5.49
C ALA A 154 22.86 -2.69 6.52
N GLY A 155 23.41 -3.82 6.89
CA GLY A 155 24.71 -3.90 7.56
C GLY A 155 25.87 -3.85 6.56
N ASN A 156 27.04 -4.31 6.98
CA ASN A 156 28.26 -4.28 6.17
C ASN A 156 28.59 -5.63 5.52
N LYS A 157 27.81 -6.67 5.78
CA LYS A 157 28.04 -8.02 5.27
C LYS A 157 26.98 -8.37 4.24
N PRO A 158 27.34 -8.57 2.96
CA PRO A 158 26.42 -9.06 1.95
C PRO A 158 25.78 -10.39 2.37
N GLY A 159 24.53 -10.59 2.01
CA GLY A 159 23.83 -11.82 2.34
C GLY A 159 22.32 -11.74 2.31
N LYS A 160 21.73 -12.80 2.81
CA LYS A 160 20.26 -12.96 2.88
C LYS A 160 19.69 -12.23 4.08
N ILE A 161 18.70 -11.40 3.83
CA ILE A 161 17.90 -10.70 4.83
C ILE A 161 16.46 -11.23 4.76
N GLU A 162 15.90 -11.64 5.88
CA GLU A 162 14.50 -12.05 5.98
C GLU A 162 13.73 -11.02 6.80
N LEU A 163 12.75 -10.35 6.18
CA LEU A 163 11.75 -9.55 6.87
C LEU A 163 10.49 -10.41 7.08
N SER A 164 10.09 -10.60 8.33
CA SER A 164 8.82 -11.21 8.72
C SER A 164 7.88 -10.15 9.28
N VAL A 165 6.64 -10.13 8.81
CA VAL A 165 5.58 -9.26 9.32
C VAL A 165 4.41 -10.11 9.73
N ALA A 166 3.98 -9.99 10.98
CA ALA A 166 2.87 -10.76 11.55
C ALA A 166 1.87 -9.82 12.23
N GLY A 167 0.60 -10.10 12.09
CA GLY A 167 -0.48 -9.44 12.81
C GLY A 167 -1.25 -10.44 13.69
N GLU A 168 -2.10 -9.92 14.56
CA GLU A 168 -2.94 -10.79 15.42
C GLU A 168 -4.01 -11.54 14.60
N LYS A 169 -4.55 -10.88 13.58
CA LYS A 169 -5.65 -11.40 12.73
C LYS A 169 -5.20 -11.87 11.36
N MET A 170 -3.96 -11.56 10.96
CA MET A 170 -3.43 -11.89 9.65
C MET A 170 -2.22 -12.82 9.76
N LYS A 171 -2.19 -13.83 8.89
CA LYS A 171 -1.07 -14.77 8.83
C LYS A 171 0.24 -14.03 8.56
N ALA A 172 1.29 -14.45 9.25
CA ALA A 172 2.63 -13.93 9.04
C ALA A 172 3.04 -14.04 7.56
N LYS A 173 3.65 -12.98 7.04
CA LYS A 173 4.21 -12.92 5.69
C LYS A 173 5.71 -12.69 5.79
N LYS A 174 6.47 -13.40 4.97
CA LYS A 174 7.92 -13.27 4.88
C LYS A 174 8.31 -12.70 3.52
N LEU A 175 9.30 -11.82 3.52
CA LEU A 175 9.99 -11.30 2.35
C LEU A 175 11.48 -11.62 2.50
N VAL A 176 12.05 -12.19 1.46
CA VAL A 176 13.50 -12.47 1.40
C VAL A 176 14.11 -11.44 0.46
N LEU A 177 15.10 -10.74 0.96
CA LEU A 177 15.90 -9.75 0.27
C LEU A 177 17.35 -10.21 0.27
N ASN A 178 18.16 -9.73 -0.67
CA ASN A 178 19.59 -9.98 -0.69
C ASN A 178 20.35 -8.67 -0.78
N THR A 179 21.33 -8.50 0.06
CA THR A 179 22.31 -7.41 -0.06
C THR A 179 23.53 -7.86 -0.85
N LYS A 180 24.12 -6.95 -1.62
CA LYS A 180 25.32 -7.16 -2.43
C LYS A 180 26.49 -6.38 -1.85
#